data_32c28bd9ffc1af7337714ab7a0b9fa01
#
_entry.id   32c28bd9ffc1af7337714ab7a0b9fa01
#
_cell.length_a   1.000
_cell.length_b   1.000
_cell.length_c   1.000
_cell.angle_alpha   90.00
_cell.angle_beta   90.00
_cell.angle_gamma   90.00
#
_symmetry.space_group_name_H-M   'P 1'
#
loop_
_entity.id
_entity.type
_entity.pdbx_description
1 polymer ?
#
loop_
_entity_poly.entity_id
_entity_poly.type
_entity_poly.pdbx_seq_one_letter_code
_entity_poly.pdbx_strand_id
1 'polypeptide(L)'
;ISDNYLRFYLNYIAPNKEKIEKGRFEGKSLTSMPGWEGIMGLQFKNLVLNNRNKVIELLQVNPNDVIYDNPFFQNKTIRQEGCQIDYMIQTRFDTIYVCEVKFSKQPIKISVVSEMREKIQRLKVPRHISRRPVLIHVNGIVESVLDSEYFSHIIDFSQLL
;
A
#
# COMPACT_ATOMS: atom_id res chain seq x y z
N ILE A 1 1.38 1.31 -15.87
CA ILE A 1 0.19 0.52 -16.27
C ILE A 1 -0.61 0.25 -15.01
N SER A 2 -1.78 0.86 -14.88
CA SER A 2 -2.71 0.67 -13.73
C SER A 2 -3.57 -0.59 -13.89
N ASP A 3 -3.68 -1.12 -15.11
CA ASP A 3 -4.44 -2.33 -15.40
C ASP A 3 -3.72 -3.58 -14.87
N ASN A 4 -4.35 -4.20 -13.87
CA ASN A 4 -3.83 -5.40 -13.21
C ASN A 4 -3.76 -6.61 -14.15
N TYR A 5 -4.76 -6.78 -15.04
CA TYR A 5 -4.79 -7.88 -16.00
C TYR A 5 -3.69 -7.73 -17.03
N LEU A 6 -3.53 -6.55 -17.62
CA LEU A 6 -2.48 -6.30 -18.60
C LEU A 6 -1.09 -6.53 -18.01
N ARG A 7 -0.86 -6.10 -16.77
CA ARG A 7 0.39 -6.34 -16.05
C ARG A 7 0.65 -7.83 -15.83
N PHE A 8 -0.36 -8.56 -15.39
CA PHE A 8 -0.30 -10.02 -15.23
C PHE A 8 -0.04 -10.70 -16.57
N TYR A 9 -0.78 -10.33 -17.61
CA TYR A 9 -0.62 -10.87 -18.95
C TYR A 9 0.81 -10.68 -19.48
N LEU A 10 1.33 -9.46 -19.44
CA LEU A 10 2.67 -9.14 -19.97
C LEU A 10 3.80 -9.86 -19.20
N ASN A 11 3.65 -10.07 -17.91
CA ASN A 11 4.70 -10.69 -17.10
C ASN A 11 4.63 -12.24 -17.08
N TYR A 12 3.44 -12.82 -17.19
CA TYR A 12 3.27 -14.27 -17.02
C TYR A 12 2.69 -14.99 -18.21
N ILE A 13 1.72 -14.42 -18.90
CA ILE A 13 1.05 -15.11 -20.02
C ILE A 13 1.86 -14.94 -21.31
N ALA A 14 2.14 -13.72 -21.74
CA ALA A 14 2.80 -13.45 -22.99
C ALA A 14 4.17 -14.17 -23.14
N PRO A 15 5.09 -14.14 -22.15
CA PRO A 15 6.37 -14.83 -22.26
C PRO A 15 6.27 -16.36 -22.26
N ASN A 16 5.15 -16.91 -21.77
CA ASN A 16 4.95 -18.35 -21.66
C ASN A 16 3.86 -18.88 -22.60
N LYS A 17 3.33 -18.06 -23.49
CA LYS A 17 2.17 -18.38 -24.34
C LYS A 17 2.33 -19.72 -25.05
N GLU A 18 3.44 -19.97 -25.71
CA GLU A 18 3.71 -21.22 -26.43
C GLU A 18 3.74 -22.46 -25.51
N LYS A 19 4.26 -22.30 -24.27
CA LYS A 19 4.28 -23.38 -23.26
C LYS A 19 2.90 -23.67 -22.73
N ILE A 20 2.08 -22.62 -22.56
CA ILE A 20 0.69 -22.74 -22.10
C ILE A 20 -0.14 -23.44 -23.16
N GLU A 21 -0.05 -23.04 -24.44
CA GLU A 21 -0.76 -23.65 -25.56
C GLU A 21 -0.39 -25.13 -25.76
N LYS A 22 0.85 -25.51 -25.43
CA LYS A 22 1.32 -26.90 -25.49
C LYS A 22 1.04 -27.70 -24.20
N GLY A 23 0.27 -27.19 -23.26
CA GLY A 23 -0.04 -27.86 -21.98
C GLY A 23 1.15 -28.07 -21.04
N ARG A 24 2.31 -27.45 -21.32
CA ARG A 24 3.54 -27.59 -20.52
C ARG A 24 3.58 -26.74 -19.25
N PHE A 25 2.47 -26.09 -18.94
CA PHE A 25 2.32 -25.22 -17.77
C PHE A 25 1.49 -25.87 -16.65
N GLU A 26 0.97 -27.06 -16.89
CA GLU A 26 0.20 -27.82 -15.91
C GLU A 26 1.05 -28.17 -14.67
N GLY A 27 0.43 -28.06 -13.51
CA GLY A 27 1.07 -28.37 -12.21
C GLY A 27 1.99 -27.27 -11.66
N LYS A 28 2.20 -26.15 -12.36
CA LYS A 28 2.95 -25.00 -11.81
C LYS A 28 2.06 -24.10 -10.96
N SER A 29 2.47 -23.91 -9.70
CA SER A 29 1.79 -22.94 -8.84
C SER A 29 2.11 -21.50 -9.29
N LEU A 30 1.08 -20.66 -9.44
CA LEU A 30 1.23 -19.22 -9.70
C LEU A 30 2.08 -18.53 -8.63
N THR A 31 1.96 -18.98 -7.37
CA THR A 31 2.70 -18.40 -6.25
C THR A 31 4.21 -18.66 -6.30
N SER A 32 4.66 -19.63 -7.11
CA SER A 32 6.09 -19.90 -7.32
C SER A 32 6.71 -19.09 -8.46
N MET A 33 5.92 -18.29 -9.16
CA MET A 33 6.42 -17.48 -10.27
C MET A 33 7.29 -16.29 -9.80
N PRO A 34 8.39 -16.00 -10.49
CA PRO A 34 9.24 -14.87 -10.17
C PRO A 34 8.44 -13.54 -10.19
N GLY A 35 8.61 -12.70 -9.16
CA GLY A 35 7.93 -11.41 -9.07
C GLY A 35 6.45 -11.46 -8.67
N TRP A 36 5.90 -12.65 -8.35
CA TRP A 36 4.50 -12.82 -7.95
C TRP A 36 4.10 -11.90 -6.78
N GLU A 37 4.92 -11.83 -5.73
CA GLU A 37 4.63 -10.97 -4.57
C GLU A 37 4.57 -9.48 -4.95
N GLY A 38 5.44 -9.03 -5.86
CA GLY A 38 5.42 -7.66 -6.35
C GLY A 38 4.12 -7.33 -7.11
N ILE A 39 3.64 -8.27 -7.96
CA ILE A 39 2.36 -8.09 -8.67
C ILE A 39 1.19 -8.11 -7.69
N MET A 40 1.17 -9.05 -6.74
CA MET A 40 0.11 -9.10 -5.73
C MET A 40 0.12 -7.86 -4.84
N GLY A 41 1.30 -7.33 -4.48
CA GLY A 41 1.43 -6.08 -3.76
C GLY A 41 0.80 -4.89 -4.52
N LEU A 42 1.03 -4.79 -5.82
CA LEU A 42 0.41 -3.75 -6.65
C LEU A 42 -1.10 -3.93 -6.80
N GLN A 43 -1.57 -5.17 -6.96
CA GLN A 43 -3.01 -5.47 -6.99
C GLN A 43 -3.67 -5.13 -5.67
N PHE A 44 -3.04 -5.46 -4.56
CA PHE A 44 -3.54 -5.12 -3.23
C PHE A 44 -3.64 -3.60 -3.01
N LYS A 45 -2.64 -2.83 -3.45
CA LYS A 45 -2.72 -1.35 -3.44
C LYS A 45 -3.91 -0.83 -4.24
N ASN A 46 -4.13 -1.36 -5.44
CA ASN A 46 -5.28 -0.97 -6.26
C ASN A 46 -6.61 -1.36 -5.60
N LEU A 47 -6.66 -2.52 -4.95
CA LEU A 47 -7.85 -2.96 -4.22
C LEU A 47 -8.18 -2.04 -3.04
N VAL A 48 -7.17 -1.61 -2.28
CA VAL A 48 -7.33 -0.62 -1.20
C VAL A 48 -7.86 0.70 -1.77
N LEU A 49 -7.27 1.19 -2.87
CA LEU A 49 -7.70 2.44 -3.52
C LEU A 49 -9.12 2.36 -4.11
N ASN A 50 -9.55 1.18 -4.55
CA ASN A 50 -10.93 0.98 -5.01
C ASN A 50 -11.93 0.95 -3.85
N ASN A 51 -11.46 0.67 -2.63
CA ASN A 51 -12.26 0.66 -1.39
C ASN A 51 -11.99 1.87 -0.49
N ARG A 52 -11.57 3.01 -1.06
CA ARG A 52 -11.18 4.22 -0.31
C ARG A 52 -12.23 4.72 0.67
N ASN A 53 -13.50 4.65 0.31
CA ASN A 53 -14.60 5.06 1.19
C ASN A 53 -14.63 4.23 2.49
N LYS A 54 -14.36 2.93 2.38
CA LYS A 54 -14.29 2.03 3.53
C LYS A 54 -13.07 2.33 4.41
N VAL A 55 -11.94 2.66 3.80
CA VAL A 55 -10.75 3.10 4.54
C VAL A 55 -11.05 4.39 5.32
N ILE A 56 -11.70 5.38 4.70
CA ILE A 56 -12.09 6.64 5.34
C ILE A 56 -13.04 6.37 6.52
N GLU A 57 -14.00 5.44 6.36
CA GLU A 57 -14.92 5.01 7.43
C GLU A 57 -14.16 4.37 8.61
N LEU A 58 -13.22 3.43 8.34
CA LEU A 58 -12.42 2.77 9.37
C LEU A 58 -11.49 3.75 10.12
N LEU A 59 -11.05 4.81 9.46
CA LEU A 59 -10.29 5.89 10.08
C LEU A 59 -11.19 6.85 10.88
N GLN A 60 -12.51 6.66 10.87
CA GLN A 60 -13.51 7.54 11.49
C GLN A 60 -13.38 8.99 11.01
N VAL A 61 -13.03 9.18 9.74
CA VAL A 61 -12.95 10.49 9.10
C VAL A 61 -14.28 10.79 8.41
N ASN A 62 -14.82 12.00 8.64
CA ASN A 62 -15.99 12.44 7.90
C ASN A 62 -15.62 12.67 6.43
N PRO A 63 -16.26 12.00 5.46
CA PRO A 63 -15.94 12.16 4.03
C PRO A 63 -16.01 13.62 3.54
N ASN A 64 -16.92 14.43 4.13
CA ASN A 64 -17.04 15.86 3.77
C ASN A 64 -15.84 16.72 4.21
N ASP A 65 -15.00 16.20 5.10
CA ASP A 65 -13.81 16.88 5.58
C ASP A 65 -12.56 16.52 4.76
N VAL A 66 -12.66 15.53 3.87
CA VAL A 66 -11.56 15.10 3.02
C VAL A 66 -11.39 16.07 1.85
N ILE A 67 -10.19 16.63 1.71
CA ILE A 67 -9.83 17.54 0.61
C ILE A 67 -8.88 16.91 -0.40
N TYR A 68 -8.24 15.77 -0.03
CA TYR A 68 -7.38 14.99 -0.92
C TYR A 68 -7.36 13.53 -0.47
N ASP A 69 -7.47 12.59 -1.41
CA ASP A 69 -7.46 11.13 -1.14
C ASP A 69 -6.90 10.33 -2.32
N ASN A 70 -5.59 10.41 -2.54
CA ASN A 70 -4.91 9.72 -3.64
C ASN A 70 -3.50 9.25 -3.24
N PRO A 71 -2.86 8.37 -4.03
CA PRO A 71 -1.42 8.15 -3.93
C PRO A 71 -0.65 9.46 -4.11
N PHE A 72 0.42 9.63 -3.33
CA PHE A 72 1.20 10.85 -3.37
C PHE A 72 2.65 10.56 -3.74
N PHE A 73 3.19 11.39 -4.63
CA PHE A 73 4.57 11.30 -5.09
C PHE A 73 5.28 12.64 -4.92
N GLN A 74 6.35 12.64 -4.17
CA GLN A 74 7.28 13.75 -4.04
C GLN A 74 8.56 13.43 -4.79
N ASN A 75 8.88 14.22 -5.80
CA ASN A 75 10.10 14.03 -6.57
C ASN A 75 11.34 14.42 -5.75
N LYS A 76 12.44 13.67 -5.94
CA LYS A 76 13.73 14.07 -5.40
C LYS A 76 14.23 15.32 -6.14
N THR A 77 14.73 16.27 -5.37
CA THR A 77 15.42 17.47 -5.89
C THR A 77 16.72 17.70 -5.10
N ILE A 78 17.49 18.72 -5.43
CA ILE A 78 18.70 19.11 -4.66
C ILE A 78 18.35 19.48 -3.20
N ARG A 79 17.10 19.94 -2.94
CA ARG A 79 16.68 20.47 -1.63
C ARG A 79 15.73 19.54 -0.87
N GLN A 80 15.32 18.42 -1.46
CA GLN A 80 14.40 17.47 -0.82
C GLN A 80 14.60 16.04 -1.33
N GLU A 81 14.49 15.08 -0.42
CA GLU A 81 14.45 13.66 -0.78
C GLU A 81 13.12 13.28 -1.44
N GLY A 82 13.16 12.26 -2.30
CA GLY A 82 11.96 11.69 -2.89
C GLY A 82 11.16 10.90 -1.84
N CYS A 83 9.84 10.93 -1.96
CA CYS A 83 8.93 10.18 -1.11
C CYS A 83 7.72 9.69 -1.90
N GLN A 84 7.38 8.42 -1.73
CA GLN A 84 6.17 7.82 -2.27
C GLN A 84 5.27 7.34 -1.13
N ILE A 85 4.04 7.82 -1.10
CA ILE A 85 2.99 7.39 -0.17
C ILE A 85 1.96 6.60 -0.97
N ASP A 86 1.67 5.37 -0.53
CA ASP A 86 0.75 4.48 -1.24
C ASP A 86 -0.67 5.01 -1.30
N TYR A 87 -1.12 5.63 -0.21
CA TYR A 87 -2.40 6.33 -0.15
C TYR A 87 -2.31 7.43 0.91
N MET A 88 -2.64 8.65 0.53
CA MET A 88 -2.62 9.82 1.43
C MET A 88 -4.02 10.43 1.48
N ILE A 89 -4.51 10.67 2.69
CA ILE A 89 -5.79 11.35 2.92
C ILE A 89 -5.48 12.63 3.67
N GLN A 90 -5.89 13.77 3.12
CA GLN A 90 -5.77 15.07 3.77
C GLN A 90 -7.14 15.61 4.11
N THR A 91 -7.29 16.08 5.34
CA THR A 91 -8.52 16.73 5.81
C THR A 91 -8.34 18.26 5.89
N ARG A 92 -9.46 18.98 5.90
CA ARG A 92 -9.48 20.44 6.09
C ARG A 92 -9.05 20.90 7.50
N PHE A 93 -8.85 19.95 8.43
CA PHE A 93 -8.41 20.20 9.81
C PHE A 93 -6.91 19.97 9.99
N ASP A 94 -6.10 20.35 9.01
CA ASP A 94 -4.65 20.26 9.05
C ASP A 94 -4.11 18.88 9.45
N THR A 95 -4.80 17.83 9.03
CA THR A 95 -4.41 16.43 9.30
C THR A 95 -4.20 15.68 8.00
N ILE A 96 -3.07 14.96 7.92
CA ILE A 96 -2.76 14.02 6.85
C ILE A 96 -2.64 12.62 7.44
N TYR A 97 -3.41 11.68 6.91
CA TYR A 97 -3.21 10.25 7.12
C TYR A 97 -2.26 9.72 6.04
N VAL A 98 -1.15 9.20 6.46
CA VAL A 98 -0.11 8.65 5.58
C VAL A 98 -0.23 7.13 5.65
N CYS A 99 -0.81 6.52 4.60
CA CYS A 99 -1.10 5.10 4.59
C CYS A 99 -0.02 4.33 3.84
N GLU A 100 0.55 3.34 4.51
CA GLU A 100 1.40 2.30 3.95
C GLU A 100 0.56 1.07 3.69
N VAL A 101 0.58 0.55 2.46
CA VAL A 101 -0.20 -0.62 2.05
C VAL A 101 0.75 -1.79 1.81
N LYS A 102 0.69 -2.81 2.64
CA LYS A 102 1.59 -3.96 2.62
C LYS A 102 0.86 -5.27 2.32
N PHE A 103 1.21 -5.89 1.21
CA PHE A 103 0.89 -7.29 0.93
C PHE A 103 2.10 -8.15 1.32
N SER A 104 1.90 -9.16 2.15
CA SER A 104 2.92 -10.13 2.51
C SER A 104 2.28 -11.49 2.77
N LYS A 105 2.99 -12.58 2.47
CA LYS A 105 2.58 -13.95 2.84
C LYS A 105 2.79 -14.24 4.33
N GLN A 106 3.70 -13.51 4.96
CA GLN A 106 4.06 -13.64 6.38
C GLN A 106 3.61 -12.38 7.13
N PRO A 107 3.40 -12.46 8.44
CA PRO A 107 3.12 -11.29 9.25
C PRO A 107 4.14 -10.17 9.03
N ILE A 108 3.64 -8.94 8.96
CA ILE A 108 4.47 -7.74 8.75
C ILE A 108 5.41 -7.55 9.94
N LYS A 109 6.69 -7.40 9.65
CA LYS A 109 7.75 -7.26 10.66
C LYS A 109 7.86 -5.82 11.18
N ILE A 110 8.54 -5.65 12.32
CA ILE A 110 8.78 -4.36 12.97
C ILE A 110 9.50 -3.34 12.08
N SER A 111 10.24 -3.78 11.06
CA SER A 111 10.90 -2.88 10.10
C SER A 111 9.95 -1.88 9.42
N VAL A 112 8.65 -2.23 9.32
CA VAL A 112 7.63 -1.32 8.76
C VAL A 112 7.54 0.01 9.50
N VAL A 113 7.81 0.01 10.81
CA VAL A 113 7.83 1.23 11.65
C VAL A 113 8.95 2.16 11.22
N SER A 114 10.18 1.63 11.02
CA SER A 114 11.32 2.44 10.56
C SER A 114 11.12 2.93 9.13
N GLU A 115 10.61 2.08 8.23
CA GLU A 115 10.28 2.45 6.85
C GLU A 115 9.27 3.62 6.81
N MET A 116 8.21 3.53 7.63
CA MET A 116 7.19 4.58 7.68
C MET A 116 7.71 5.87 8.31
N ARG A 117 8.52 5.76 9.36
CA ARG A 117 9.17 6.91 10.00
C ARG A 117 10.03 7.68 9.00
N GLU A 118 10.82 6.96 8.21
CA GLU A 118 11.66 7.53 7.16
C GLU A 118 10.83 8.24 6.07
N LYS A 119 9.74 7.64 5.60
CA LYS A 119 8.81 8.25 4.64
C LYS A 119 8.23 9.56 5.18
N ILE A 120 7.76 9.57 6.43
CA ILE A 120 7.19 10.76 7.08
C ILE A 120 8.25 11.87 7.26
N GLN A 121 9.49 11.51 7.56
CA GLN A 121 10.58 12.49 7.66
C GLN A 121 10.92 13.15 6.32
N ARG A 122 10.86 12.38 5.23
CA ARG A 122 11.10 12.89 3.87
C ARG A 122 9.94 13.72 3.33
N LEU A 123 8.72 13.48 3.83
CA LEU A 123 7.51 14.16 3.35
C LEU A 123 7.54 15.66 3.71
N LYS A 124 7.57 16.51 2.68
CA LYS A 124 7.56 17.97 2.84
C LYS A 124 6.13 18.50 2.89
N VAL A 125 5.69 18.80 4.07
CA VAL A 125 4.42 19.47 4.36
C VAL A 125 4.62 20.57 5.38
N PRO A 126 3.76 21.60 5.43
CA PRO A 126 3.82 22.66 6.44
C PRO A 126 3.89 22.11 7.86
N ARG A 127 4.58 22.83 8.77
CA ARG A 127 4.84 22.34 10.14
C ARG A 127 3.59 22.16 10.98
N HIS A 128 2.54 22.93 10.73
CA HIS A 128 1.28 22.88 11.46
C HIS A 128 0.44 21.62 11.09
N ILE A 129 0.75 20.97 9.97
CA ILE A 129 0.00 19.78 9.54
C ILE A 129 0.39 18.55 10.37
N SER A 130 -0.59 17.98 11.03
CA SER A 130 -0.48 16.72 11.76
C SER A 130 -0.34 15.54 10.77
N ARG A 131 0.62 14.64 11.03
CA ARG A 131 0.87 13.45 10.21
C ARG A 131 0.53 12.23 11.01
N ARG A 132 -0.48 11.47 10.57
CA ARG A 132 -0.95 10.25 11.22
C ARG A 132 -0.56 9.03 10.38
N PRO A 133 0.41 8.22 10.84
CA PRO A 133 0.79 7.00 10.13
C PRO A 133 -0.31 5.95 10.25
N VAL A 134 -0.63 5.31 9.12
CA VAL A 134 -1.62 4.23 9.02
C VAL A 134 -0.97 3.05 8.31
N LEU A 135 -1.16 1.84 8.85
CA LEU A 135 -0.76 0.60 8.20
C LEU A 135 -2.01 -0.15 7.73
N ILE A 136 -2.05 -0.46 6.43
CA ILE A 136 -3.09 -1.33 5.84
C ILE A 136 -2.39 -2.60 5.37
N HIS A 137 -2.82 -3.75 5.88
CA HIS A 137 -2.13 -5.01 5.63
C HIS A 137 -3.06 -6.19 5.38
N VAL A 138 -2.47 -7.31 4.99
CA VAL A 138 -3.08 -8.63 4.91
C VAL A 138 -2.11 -9.66 5.51
N ASN A 139 -2.63 -10.77 6.04
CA ASN A 139 -1.89 -11.86 6.69
C ASN A 139 -1.22 -11.49 8.03
N GLY A 140 -1.71 -10.43 8.68
CA GLY A 140 -1.33 -10.11 10.06
C GLY A 140 -0.04 -9.29 10.20
N ILE A 141 0.28 -8.99 11.44
CA ILE A 141 1.46 -8.25 11.89
C ILE A 141 2.08 -8.97 13.09
N VAL A 142 3.38 -8.78 13.32
CA VAL A 142 4.01 -9.26 14.56
C VAL A 142 3.65 -8.36 15.73
N GLU A 143 3.60 -8.92 16.96
CA GLU A 143 3.20 -8.23 18.19
C GLU A 143 4.01 -6.94 18.41
N SER A 144 5.31 -6.97 18.16
CA SER A 144 6.17 -5.79 18.29
C SER A 144 5.77 -4.58 17.44
N VAL A 145 4.98 -4.76 16.37
CA VAL A 145 4.40 -3.64 15.60
C VAL A 145 3.30 -2.97 16.41
N LEU A 146 2.45 -3.75 17.09
CA LEU A 146 1.43 -3.24 18.00
C LEU A 146 2.07 -2.52 19.21
N ASP A 147 3.04 -3.17 19.86
CA ASP A 147 3.74 -2.66 21.02
C ASP A 147 4.48 -1.33 20.74
N SER A 148 4.83 -1.09 19.47
CA SER A 148 5.47 0.17 19.09
C SER A 148 4.60 1.41 19.25
N GLU A 149 3.26 1.23 19.29
CA GLU A 149 2.25 2.31 19.34
C GLU A 149 2.50 3.42 18.30
N TYR A 150 3.25 3.09 17.23
CA TYR A 150 3.67 4.08 16.24
C TYR A 150 2.54 4.46 15.27
N PHE A 151 1.75 3.47 14.83
CA PHE A 151 0.67 3.69 13.89
C PHE A 151 -0.58 4.21 14.60
N SER A 152 -1.17 5.30 14.10
CA SER A 152 -2.45 5.80 14.60
C SER A 152 -3.59 4.83 14.33
N HIS A 153 -3.49 4.07 13.23
CA HIS A 153 -4.44 3.02 12.86
C HIS A 153 -3.69 1.87 12.18
N ILE A 154 -4.11 0.65 12.48
CA ILE A 154 -3.68 -0.57 11.80
C ILE A 154 -4.94 -1.26 11.29
N ILE A 155 -5.06 -1.39 9.97
CA ILE A 155 -6.24 -1.91 9.28
C ILE A 155 -5.91 -3.26 8.67
N ASP A 156 -6.56 -4.33 9.13
CA ASP A 156 -6.55 -5.62 8.45
C ASP A 156 -7.47 -5.57 7.23
N PHE A 157 -7.03 -6.14 6.12
CA PHE A 157 -7.78 -6.14 4.86
C PHE A 157 -9.18 -6.76 5.00
N SER A 158 -9.36 -7.74 5.89
CA SER A 158 -10.67 -8.36 6.15
C SER A 158 -11.74 -7.35 6.58
N GLN A 159 -11.35 -6.20 7.14
CA GLN A 159 -12.24 -5.12 7.55
C GLN A 159 -12.72 -4.27 6.35
N LEU A 160 -12.11 -4.43 5.16
CA LEU A 160 -12.50 -3.71 3.94
C LEU A 160 -13.57 -4.45 3.13
N LEU A 161 -13.83 -5.72 3.44
CA LEU A 161 -14.83 -6.57 2.80
C LEU A 161 -16.18 -6.52 3.54
#